data_ef7158a5f6ba7593c86f94faf5de62b2
#
_entry.id   ef7158a5f6ba7593c86f94faf5de62b2
#
_cell.length_a   1.000
_cell.length_b   1.000
_cell.length_c   1.000
_cell.angle_alpha   90.00
_cell.angle_beta   90.00
_cell.angle_gamma   90.00
#
_symmetry.space_group_name_H-M   'P 1'
#
loop_
_entity.id
_entity.type
_entity.pdbx_description
1 polymer ?
#
loop_
_entity_poly.entity_id
_entity_poly.type
_entity_poly.pdbx_seq_one_letter_code
_entity_poly.pdbx_strand_id
1 'polypeptide(L)'
;MDDYKKILAVDLNSFSAHRFESLVPIFQKNNLYLKLIHNDNSYLKDEKISEGFSLKNINSYTSRNFLKILNYEKPDLVIVQNMHLLQMRALNRCCKFLEIPIILLEHGVTSVVGFTNSKRFDAGKALKKRYVRIFKGELILKYLSYINYFISTKASFKSWILFLIESIAKLFGKDFFTEDWNYSAYCVYLESDKKKLISQLKNTIDKNKIHVVGNYDLNLFKMDLKSFNCYDLNMKSRTVLYIDSDCVERSFYNKKLLYLKYMARVNHIINKNGFKMCIKLHPNSINKNIDIELAKLNIKSISNNQFIKKLELSKFVIGEPSSINTIACLTGIPILTPILKPFNKKRYGLIMEEYPNRIDFSDFDELENIIKFEKYKSNKSEVSYWINKYAGPLPPSHFAKRVYSVIKNVLGSG
;
A
#
# COMPACT_ATOMS: atom_id res chain seq x y z
N MET A 1 7.44 -20.81 31.84
CA MET A 1 7.63 -20.12 30.56
C MET A 1 6.26 -19.80 30.06
N ASP A 2 5.93 -18.53 30.06
CA ASP A 2 4.59 -18.07 29.67
C ASP A 2 4.27 -18.53 28.26
N ASP A 3 3.08 -19.05 28.10
CA ASP A 3 2.59 -19.70 26.86
C ASP A 3 2.28 -18.62 25.80
N TYR A 4 3.36 -17.96 25.30
CA TYR A 4 3.25 -16.97 24.24
C TYR A 4 2.95 -17.66 22.91
N LYS A 5 1.82 -17.32 22.31
CA LYS A 5 1.55 -17.69 20.92
C LYS A 5 2.43 -16.87 19.98
N LYS A 6 3.09 -17.55 19.04
CA LYS A 6 4.04 -16.97 18.11
C LYS A 6 3.39 -16.59 16.80
N ILE A 7 3.37 -15.31 16.49
CA ILE A 7 2.89 -14.77 15.24
C ILE A 7 4.08 -14.49 14.32
N LEU A 8 4.11 -15.09 13.14
CA LEU A 8 5.15 -14.87 12.14
C LEU A 8 4.61 -13.99 11.02
N ALA A 9 5.07 -12.75 10.93
CA ALA A 9 4.81 -11.90 9.78
C ALA A 9 5.87 -12.10 8.70
N VAL A 10 5.48 -12.05 7.42
CA VAL A 10 6.41 -12.18 6.29
C VAL A 10 6.17 -11.06 5.28
N ASP A 11 7.15 -10.18 5.12
CA ASP A 11 7.16 -9.10 4.12
C ASP A 11 8.49 -9.07 3.37
N LEU A 12 8.51 -9.67 2.18
CA LEU A 12 9.72 -9.80 1.37
C LEU A 12 9.89 -8.70 0.31
N ASN A 13 8.91 -7.84 0.12
CA ASN A 13 8.91 -6.88 -0.98
C ASN A 13 9.11 -5.43 -0.57
N SER A 14 8.55 -5.07 0.55
CA SER A 14 8.61 -3.71 1.07
C SER A 14 8.71 -3.82 2.58
N PHE A 15 9.94 -3.75 3.06
CA PHE A 15 10.18 -3.76 4.48
C PHE A 15 9.42 -2.62 5.16
N SER A 16 8.42 -2.97 5.95
CA SER A 16 7.54 -2.03 6.64
C SER A 16 7.29 -2.45 8.08
N ALA A 17 8.39 -2.54 8.86
CA ALA A 17 8.32 -2.87 10.30
C ALA A 17 7.30 -2.00 11.03
N HIS A 18 7.27 -0.70 10.72
CA HIS A 18 6.37 0.27 11.33
C HIS A 18 4.88 -0.10 11.22
N ARG A 19 4.46 -0.87 10.22
CA ARG A 19 3.07 -1.34 10.11
C ARG A 19 2.75 -2.40 11.14
N PHE A 20 3.70 -3.25 11.45
CA PHE A 20 3.56 -4.29 12.43
C PHE A 20 3.75 -3.77 13.85
N GLU A 21 4.59 -2.75 14.05
CA GLU A 21 4.81 -2.10 15.35
C GLU A 21 3.51 -1.61 15.98
N SER A 22 2.55 -1.15 15.19
CA SER A 22 1.24 -0.70 15.68
C SER A 22 0.41 -1.83 16.31
N LEU A 23 0.70 -3.08 15.99
CA LEU A 23 0.03 -4.27 16.54
C LEU A 23 0.68 -4.72 17.85
N VAL A 24 1.95 -4.38 18.09
CA VAL A 24 2.74 -4.89 19.21
C VAL A 24 2.09 -4.64 20.57
N PRO A 25 1.60 -3.43 20.91
CA PRO A 25 1.02 -3.17 22.23
C PRO A 25 -0.20 -4.07 22.54
N ILE A 26 -1.03 -4.37 21.55
CA ILE A 26 -2.18 -5.24 21.76
C ILE A 26 -1.77 -6.72 21.77
N PHE A 27 -0.74 -7.08 21.01
CA PHE A 27 -0.20 -8.44 21.01
C PHE A 27 0.42 -8.79 22.35
N GLN A 28 1.28 -7.92 22.91
CA GLN A 28 1.89 -8.08 24.23
C GLN A 28 0.83 -8.26 25.32
N LYS A 29 -0.19 -7.39 25.34
CA LYS A 29 -1.29 -7.48 26.31
C LYS A 29 -2.03 -8.82 26.27
N ASN A 30 -1.93 -9.57 25.17
CA ASN A 30 -2.64 -10.83 24.94
C ASN A 30 -1.69 -12.02 24.74
N ASN A 31 -0.48 -11.94 25.29
CA ASN A 31 0.52 -13.00 25.23
C ASN A 31 0.82 -13.49 23.81
N LEU A 32 0.93 -12.55 22.84
CA LEU A 32 1.36 -12.82 21.47
C LEU A 32 2.74 -12.23 21.26
N TYR A 33 3.65 -13.03 20.69
CA TYR A 33 4.97 -12.59 20.24
C TYR A 33 5.00 -12.45 18.74
N LEU A 34 5.42 -11.30 18.22
CA LEU A 34 5.51 -11.03 16.79
C LEU A 34 6.95 -11.11 16.28
N LYS A 35 7.19 -11.94 15.28
CA LYS A 35 8.45 -11.95 14.53
C LYS A 35 8.17 -11.58 13.08
N LEU A 36 8.90 -10.60 12.53
CA LEU A 36 8.80 -10.21 11.11
C LEU A 36 10.01 -10.71 10.32
N ILE A 37 9.74 -11.55 9.32
CA ILE A 37 10.73 -11.97 8.32
C ILE A 37 10.72 -10.98 7.16
N HIS A 38 11.90 -10.46 6.81
CA HIS A 38 12.10 -9.51 5.72
C HIS A 38 13.27 -9.90 4.81
N ASN A 39 13.45 -9.15 3.72
CA ASN A 39 14.54 -9.33 2.75
C ASN A 39 15.30 -8.01 2.50
N ASP A 40 15.34 -7.12 3.49
CA ASP A 40 16.07 -5.87 3.39
C ASP A 40 17.53 -6.09 3.82
N ASN A 41 18.47 -5.82 2.90
CA ASN A 41 19.90 -6.01 3.15
C ASN A 41 20.49 -4.97 4.10
N SER A 42 19.80 -3.85 4.38
CA SER A 42 20.24 -2.88 5.38
C SER A 42 20.10 -3.40 6.81
N TYR A 43 19.29 -4.45 7.02
CA TYR A 43 19.05 -5.12 8.30
C TYR A 43 19.48 -6.60 8.20
N LEU A 44 20.79 -6.85 8.22
CA LEU A 44 21.33 -8.22 8.06
C LEU A 44 21.29 -9.05 9.34
N LYS A 45 21.23 -8.42 10.50
CA LYS A 45 21.21 -9.10 11.80
C LYS A 45 19.79 -9.26 12.31
N ASP A 46 19.58 -10.30 13.11
CA ASP A 46 18.35 -10.43 13.89
C ASP A 46 18.31 -9.32 14.93
N GLU A 47 17.26 -8.52 14.90
CA GLU A 47 17.09 -7.38 15.80
C GLU A 47 15.85 -7.55 16.66
N LYS A 48 16.03 -7.43 17.98
CA LYS A 48 14.91 -7.23 18.91
C LYS A 48 14.56 -5.74 18.88
N ILE A 49 13.43 -5.39 18.25
CA ILE A 49 12.99 -3.98 18.13
C ILE A 49 12.37 -3.49 19.45
N SER A 50 11.57 -4.36 20.09
CA SER A 50 10.95 -4.09 21.38
C SER A 50 10.65 -5.40 22.08
N GLU A 51 10.20 -5.32 23.32
CA GLU A 51 9.63 -6.47 23.96
C GLU A 51 8.43 -6.98 23.15
N GLY A 52 8.38 -8.28 22.84
CA GLY A 52 7.32 -8.90 22.03
C GLY A 52 7.41 -8.69 20.52
N PHE A 53 8.46 -8.00 20.01
CA PHE A 53 8.66 -7.81 18.57
C PHE A 53 10.12 -7.95 18.15
N SER A 54 10.37 -8.80 17.16
CA SER A 54 11.70 -8.97 16.56
C SER A 54 11.67 -9.00 15.03
N LEU A 55 12.79 -8.63 14.43
CA LEU A 55 13.05 -8.74 12.99
C LEU A 55 14.03 -9.89 12.72
N LYS A 56 13.85 -10.54 11.57
CA LYS A 56 14.78 -11.53 11.07
C LYS A 56 14.92 -11.43 9.56
N ASN A 57 16.14 -11.28 9.08
CA ASN A 57 16.40 -11.33 7.66
C ASN A 57 16.25 -12.76 7.13
N ILE A 58 15.54 -12.96 6.01
CA ILE A 58 15.36 -14.29 5.41
C ILE A 58 16.71 -14.94 5.03
N ASN A 59 17.73 -14.13 4.79
CA ASN A 59 19.09 -14.60 4.44
C ASN A 59 19.86 -15.13 5.65
N SER A 60 19.43 -14.85 6.88
CA SER A 60 20.04 -15.39 8.11
C SER A 60 19.59 -16.81 8.45
N TYR A 61 18.61 -17.35 7.71
CA TYR A 61 18.24 -18.75 7.83
C TYR A 61 19.19 -19.64 7.02
N THR A 62 19.44 -20.86 7.48
CA THR A 62 20.22 -21.88 6.75
C THR A 62 19.60 -22.26 5.41
N SER A 63 18.31 -21.98 5.22
CA SER A 63 17.58 -22.22 3.99
C SER A 63 16.48 -21.18 3.81
N ARG A 64 16.31 -20.66 2.59
CA ARG A 64 15.18 -19.80 2.21
C ARG A 64 13.90 -20.59 1.90
N ASN A 65 13.86 -21.89 2.16
CA ASN A 65 12.69 -22.72 1.94
C ASN A 65 11.70 -22.49 3.08
N PHE A 66 10.48 -22.04 2.76
CA PHE A 66 9.44 -21.72 3.75
C PHE A 66 9.04 -22.91 4.61
N LEU A 67 9.03 -24.13 4.06
CA LEU A 67 8.71 -25.31 4.87
C LEU A 67 9.74 -25.53 5.99
N LYS A 68 11.04 -25.34 5.66
CA LYS A 68 12.13 -25.42 6.67
C LYS A 68 12.04 -24.26 7.67
N ILE A 69 11.72 -23.04 7.19
CA ILE A 69 11.57 -21.88 8.06
C ILE A 69 10.39 -22.07 9.03
N LEU A 70 9.24 -22.52 8.53
CA LEU A 70 8.05 -22.76 9.36
C LEU A 70 8.29 -23.86 10.39
N ASN A 71 8.95 -24.96 10.01
CA ASN A 71 9.34 -26.03 10.95
C ASN A 71 10.34 -25.56 12.02
N TYR A 72 11.24 -24.63 11.67
CA TYR A 72 12.19 -24.04 12.63
C TYR A 72 11.49 -23.04 13.56
N GLU A 73 10.68 -22.14 13.01
CA GLU A 73 10.03 -21.07 13.76
C GLU A 73 8.81 -21.56 14.56
N LYS A 74 8.12 -22.60 14.08
CA LYS A 74 6.89 -23.18 14.69
C LYS A 74 5.88 -22.11 15.08
N PRO A 75 5.42 -21.26 14.16
CA PRO A 75 4.47 -20.22 14.49
C PRO A 75 3.06 -20.80 14.66
N ASP A 76 2.28 -20.21 15.57
CA ASP A 76 0.85 -20.51 15.74
C ASP A 76 0.01 -19.87 14.61
N LEU A 77 0.50 -18.78 14.00
CA LEU A 77 -0.18 -18.07 12.93
C LEU A 77 0.84 -17.32 12.06
N VAL A 78 0.56 -17.24 10.76
CA VAL A 78 1.34 -16.45 9.80
C VAL A 78 0.54 -15.25 9.32
N ILE A 79 1.18 -14.08 9.17
CA ILE A 79 0.60 -12.87 8.55
C ILE A 79 1.42 -12.52 7.32
N VAL A 80 0.73 -12.26 6.19
CA VAL A 80 1.33 -11.79 4.94
C VAL A 80 0.65 -10.52 4.46
N GLN A 81 1.39 -9.65 3.76
CA GLN A 81 0.85 -8.39 3.23
C GLN A 81 0.52 -8.44 1.74
N ASN A 82 0.92 -9.47 1.03
CA ASN A 82 0.72 -9.55 -0.41
C ASN A 82 0.40 -10.98 -0.85
N MET A 83 -0.73 -11.16 -1.51
CA MET A 83 -1.16 -12.47 -2.01
C MET A 83 -0.77 -12.73 -3.48
N HIS A 84 -0.34 -11.69 -4.24
CA HIS A 84 -0.09 -11.82 -5.68
C HIS A 84 1.28 -12.41 -6.02
N LEU A 85 2.18 -12.45 -5.04
CA LEU A 85 3.53 -12.98 -5.24
C LEU A 85 3.55 -14.50 -5.17
N LEU A 86 4.24 -15.15 -6.11
CA LEU A 86 4.45 -16.59 -6.08
C LEU A 86 5.06 -17.08 -4.76
N GLN A 87 5.96 -16.29 -4.18
CA GLN A 87 6.57 -16.60 -2.88
C GLN A 87 5.54 -16.64 -1.74
N MET A 88 4.61 -15.67 -1.70
CA MET A 88 3.57 -15.65 -0.66
C MET A 88 2.55 -16.79 -0.86
N ARG A 89 2.30 -17.17 -2.09
CA ARG A 89 1.48 -18.33 -2.42
C ARG A 89 2.17 -19.64 -2.03
N ALA A 90 3.49 -19.75 -2.26
CA ALA A 90 4.29 -20.87 -1.78
C ALA A 90 4.25 -20.97 -0.25
N LEU A 91 4.37 -19.83 0.44
CA LEU A 91 4.25 -19.76 1.90
C LEU A 91 2.86 -20.22 2.35
N ASN A 92 1.77 -19.74 1.72
CA ASN A 92 0.40 -20.17 2.03
C ASN A 92 0.23 -21.68 1.86
N ARG A 93 0.81 -22.25 0.80
CA ARG A 93 0.80 -23.71 0.58
C ARG A 93 1.54 -24.45 1.68
N CYS A 94 2.72 -23.98 2.11
CA CYS A 94 3.45 -24.58 3.22
C CYS A 94 2.67 -24.49 4.53
N CYS A 95 2.01 -23.34 4.79
CA CYS A 95 1.16 -23.16 5.97
C CYS A 95 0.01 -24.17 5.99
N LYS A 96 -0.69 -24.36 4.86
CA LYS A 96 -1.75 -25.36 4.74
C LYS A 96 -1.26 -26.78 4.97
N PHE A 97 -0.09 -27.11 4.42
CA PHE A 97 0.51 -28.44 4.59
C PHE A 97 0.89 -28.73 6.06
N LEU A 98 1.27 -27.70 6.80
CA LEU A 98 1.62 -27.79 8.24
C LEU A 98 0.43 -27.44 9.17
N GLU A 99 -0.76 -27.25 8.61
CA GLU A 99 -1.97 -26.84 9.35
C GLU A 99 -1.83 -25.53 10.14
N ILE A 100 -0.90 -24.67 9.72
CA ILE A 100 -0.69 -23.36 10.32
C ILE A 100 -1.67 -22.35 9.68
N PRO A 101 -2.51 -21.66 10.45
CA PRO A 101 -3.39 -20.63 9.92
C PRO A 101 -2.60 -19.45 9.37
N ILE A 102 -3.07 -18.90 8.24
CA ILE A 102 -2.43 -17.76 7.59
C ILE A 102 -3.43 -16.67 7.26
N ILE A 103 -3.12 -15.43 7.61
CA ILE A 103 -3.95 -14.24 7.41
C ILE A 103 -3.29 -13.31 6.38
N LEU A 104 -4.09 -12.82 5.43
CA LEU A 104 -3.70 -11.68 4.60
C LEU A 104 -4.04 -10.39 5.34
N LEU A 105 -3.05 -9.58 5.67
CA LEU A 105 -3.22 -8.19 6.11
C LEU A 105 -2.86 -7.27 4.94
N GLU A 106 -3.86 -6.68 4.31
CA GLU A 106 -3.68 -5.91 3.07
C GLU A 106 -2.69 -4.75 3.24
N HIS A 107 -1.91 -4.50 2.20
CA HIS A 107 -0.90 -3.48 2.13
C HIS A 107 -1.38 -2.28 1.31
N GLY A 108 -1.96 -1.30 1.99
CA GLY A 108 -2.49 -0.09 1.36
C GLY A 108 -3.89 -0.27 0.77
N VAL A 109 -4.51 0.84 0.44
CA VAL A 109 -5.85 0.87 -0.16
C VAL A 109 -5.76 0.48 -1.62
N THR A 110 -6.14 -0.73 -1.97
CA THR A 110 -6.01 -1.27 -3.35
C THR A 110 -7.00 -0.67 -4.32
N SER A 111 -8.10 -0.12 -3.83
CA SER A 111 -9.11 0.58 -4.63
C SER A 111 -8.72 2.01 -5.04
N VAL A 112 -7.71 2.61 -4.39
CA VAL A 112 -7.26 4.00 -4.67
C VAL A 112 -6.42 4.10 -5.94
N VAL A 113 -5.62 3.09 -6.23
CA VAL A 113 -4.74 3.13 -7.37
C VAL A 113 -5.39 2.38 -8.51
N GLY A 114 -5.61 3.05 -9.63
CA GLY A 114 -6.23 2.50 -10.84
C GLY A 114 -5.50 1.33 -11.50
N PHE A 115 -4.93 0.43 -10.68
CA PHE A 115 -4.26 -0.78 -11.16
C PHE A 115 -5.22 -1.75 -11.86
N THR A 116 -6.52 -1.62 -11.62
CA THR A 116 -7.52 -2.54 -12.21
C THR A 116 -7.84 -2.26 -13.67
N ASN A 117 -7.58 -1.06 -14.17
CA ASN A 117 -7.77 -0.71 -15.59
C ASN A 117 -6.47 -0.66 -16.40
N SER A 118 -5.35 -1.13 -15.83
CA SER A 118 -4.09 -1.28 -16.56
C SER A 118 -4.12 -2.40 -17.64
N LYS A 119 -5.29 -2.99 -17.93
CA LYS A 119 -5.48 -3.87 -19.10
C LYS A 119 -5.20 -3.17 -20.43
N ARG A 120 -5.05 -1.84 -20.44
CA ARG A 120 -4.53 -1.05 -21.58
C ARG A 120 -3.16 -0.43 -21.33
N PHE A 121 -2.45 -0.86 -20.32
CA PHE A 121 -1.01 -0.71 -20.34
C PHE A 121 -0.52 -1.47 -21.57
N ASP A 122 -0.01 -0.73 -22.56
CA ASP A 122 0.62 -1.19 -23.79
C ASP A 122 0.93 -2.69 -23.72
N ALA A 123 -0.04 -3.52 -24.14
CA ALA A 123 0.07 -4.99 -24.00
C ALA A 123 1.37 -5.48 -24.67
N GLY A 124 1.81 -4.76 -25.71
CA GLY A 124 3.07 -4.98 -26.39
C GLY A 124 4.29 -4.72 -25.49
N LYS A 125 4.31 -3.62 -24.72
CA LYS A 125 5.43 -3.35 -23.80
C LYS A 125 5.43 -4.28 -22.60
N ALA A 126 4.27 -4.63 -22.08
CA ALA A 126 4.14 -5.59 -20.98
C ALA A 126 4.56 -6.99 -21.45
N LEU A 127 4.16 -7.42 -22.63
CA LEU A 127 4.59 -8.67 -23.28
C LEU A 127 6.11 -8.64 -23.53
N LYS A 128 6.66 -7.58 -24.13
CA LYS A 128 8.09 -7.44 -24.37
C LYS A 128 8.91 -7.49 -23.07
N LYS A 129 8.45 -6.83 -22.00
CA LYS A 129 9.07 -6.89 -20.69
C LYS A 129 8.97 -8.30 -20.05
N ARG A 130 7.85 -9.01 -20.26
CA ARG A 130 7.69 -10.41 -19.84
C ARG A 130 8.60 -11.34 -20.64
N TYR A 131 8.68 -11.21 -21.96
CA TYR A 131 9.59 -12.00 -22.79
C TYR A 131 11.05 -11.80 -22.36
N VAL A 132 11.49 -10.56 -22.15
CA VAL A 132 12.85 -10.27 -21.66
C VAL A 132 13.12 -10.93 -20.30
N ARG A 133 12.15 -10.96 -19.38
CA ARG A 133 12.30 -11.64 -18.07
C ARG A 133 12.27 -13.16 -18.17
N ILE A 134 11.55 -13.72 -19.14
CA ILE A 134 11.58 -15.15 -19.45
C ILE A 134 12.97 -15.52 -20.03
N PHE A 135 13.45 -14.77 -21.02
CA PHE A 135 14.76 -15.00 -21.61
C PHE A 135 15.93 -14.82 -20.62
N LYS A 136 15.80 -13.93 -19.62
CA LYS A 136 16.78 -13.79 -18.52
C LYS A 136 16.68 -14.90 -17.46
N GLY A 137 15.80 -15.86 -17.61
CA GLY A 137 15.65 -16.98 -16.66
C GLY A 137 15.00 -16.62 -15.33
N GLU A 138 14.80 -15.34 -15.01
CA GLU A 138 14.25 -14.89 -13.71
C GLU A 138 12.86 -15.45 -13.42
N LEU A 139 11.99 -15.49 -14.44
CA LEU A 139 10.65 -16.05 -14.31
C LEU A 139 10.70 -17.58 -14.20
N ILE A 140 11.54 -18.22 -14.98
CA ILE A 140 11.72 -19.68 -14.96
C ILE A 140 12.17 -20.12 -13.57
N LEU A 141 13.20 -19.48 -13.00
CA LEU A 141 13.68 -19.81 -11.65
C LEU A 141 12.60 -19.63 -10.57
N LYS A 142 11.77 -18.59 -10.67
CA LYS A 142 10.65 -18.39 -9.75
C LYS A 142 9.58 -19.49 -9.88
N TYR A 143 9.27 -19.90 -11.10
CA TYR A 143 8.33 -21.01 -11.34
C TYR A 143 8.90 -22.34 -10.88
N LEU A 144 10.16 -22.64 -11.16
CA LEU A 144 10.84 -23.84 -10.68
C LEU A 144 10.89 -23.90 -9.15
N SER A 145 11.20 -22.78 -8.50
CA SER A 145 11.12 -22.68 -7.04
C SER A 145 9.70 -22.99 -6.53
N TYR A 146 8.66 -22.45 -7.18
CA TYR A 146 7.28 -22.70 -6.80
C TYR A 146 6.87 -24.16 -7.02
N ILE A 147 7.28 -24.78 -8.13
CA ILE A 147 7.09 -26.20 -8.41
C ILE A 147 7.72 -27.07 -7.32
N ASN A 148 8.91 -26.71 -6.82
CA ASN A 148 9.53 -27.44 -5.72
C ASN A 148 8.66 -27.48 -4.46
N TYR A 149 7.91 -26.40 -4.17
CA TYR A 149 6.93 -26.41 -3.07
C TYR A 149 5.74 -27.35 -3.35
N PHE A 150 5.30 -27.52 -4.60
CA PHE A 150 4.28 -28.50 -4.94
C PHE A 150 4.73 -29.92 -4.62
N ILE A 151 5.98 -30.24 -4.95
CA ILE A 151 6.57 -31.56 -4.65
C ILE A 151 6.71 -31.73 -3.14
N SER A 152 7.34 -30.75 -2.46
CA SER A 152 7.63 -30.83 -1.02
C SER A 152 6.36 -30.88 -0.15
N THR A 153 5.25 -30.31 -0.60
CA THR A 153 3.97 -30.33 0.09
C THR A 153 3.02 -31.40 -0.42
N LYS A 154 3.51 -32.37 -1.20
CA LYS A 154 2.72 -33.48 -1.76
C LYS A 154 1.43 -33.00 -2.42
N ALA A 155 1.53 -32.02 -3.32
CA ALA A 155 0.38 -31.42 -3.99
C ALA A 155 -0.47 -32.48 -4.69
N SER A 156 -1.79 -32.38 -4.56
CA SER A 156 -2.73 -33.26 -5.28
C SER A 156 -2.63 -33.06 -6.80
N PHE A 157 -2.99 -34.06 -7.58
CA PHE A 157 -3.06 -33.98 -9.03
C PHE A 157 -3.97 -32.83 -9.50
N LYS A 158 -5.08 -32.61 -8.81
CA LYS A 158 -5.97 -31.46 -9.04
C LYS A 158 -5.24 -30.12 -8.89
N SER A 159 -4.43 -29.96 -7.84
CA SER A 159 -3.64 -28.74 -7.64
C SER A 159 -2.65 -28.49 -8.77
N TRP A 160 -2.03 -29.53 -9.32
CA TRP A 160 -1.15 -29.44 -10.49
C TRP A 160 -1.89 -28.97 -11.74
N ILE A 161 -3.05 -29.54 -12.04
CA ILE A 161 -3.89 -29.10 -13.18
C ILE A 161 -4.27 -27.63 -13.02
N LEU A 162 -4.75 -27.23 -11.83
CA LEU A 162 -5.14 -25.85 -11.57
C LEU A 162 -3.97 -24.87 -11.71
N PHE A 163 -2.77 -25.27 -11.30
CA PHE A 163 -1.55 -24.46 -11.48
C PHE A 163 -1.19 -24.29 -12.97
N LEU A 164 -1.31 -25.33 -13.78
CA LEU A 164 -1.11 -25.25 -15.23
C LEU A 164 -2.12 -24.33 -15.90
N ILE A 165 -3.40 -24.47 -15.56
CA ILE A 165 -4.47 -23.60 -16.07
C ILE A 165 -4.21 -22.13 -15.69
N GLU A 166 -3.83 -21.87 -14.45
CA GLU A 166 -3.46 -20.52 -13.99
C GLU A 166 -2.27 -19.96 -14.77
N SER A 167 -1.23 -20.77 -14.97
CA SER A 167 -0.03 -20.37 -15.69
C SER A 167 -0.35 -20.00 -17.14
N ILE A 168 -1.18 -20.81 -17.80
CA ILE A 168 -1.67 -20.55 -19.17
C ILE A 168 -2.55 -19.28 -19.18
N ALA A 169 -3.52 -19.16 -18.26
CA ALA A 169 -4.38 -17.98 -18.17
C ALA A 169 -3.57 -16.68 -18.00
N LYS A 170 -2.52 -16.72 -17.19
CA LYS A 170 -1.61 -15.58 -17.01
C LYS A 170 -0.84 -15.19 -18.27
N LEU A 171 -0.47 -16.14 -19.13
CA LEU A 171 0.13 -15.84 -20.43
C LEU A 171 -0.82 -15.01 -21.30
N PHE A 172 -2.11 -15.30 -21.22
CA PHE A 172 -3.16 -14.55 -21.93
C PHE A 172 -3.69 -13.31 -21.16
N GLY A 173 -3.02 -12.93 -20.08
CA GLY A 173 -3.43 -11.76 -19.26
C GLY A 173 -4.74 -11.94 -18.50
N LYS A 174 -5.19 -13.19 -18.32
CA LYS A 174 -6.38 -13.54 -17.54
C LYS A 174 -5.97 -13.93 -16.12
N ASP A 175 -6.71 -13.44 -15.12
CA ASP A 175 -6.55 -13.88 -13.75
C ASP A 175 -7.33 -15.18 -13.54
N PHE A 176 -6.66 -16.18 -13.00
CA PHE A 176 -7.23 -17.44 -12.56
C PHE A 176 -6.75 -17.70 -11.14
N PHE A 177 -7.66 -18.03 -10.23
CA PHE A 177 -7.36 -18.17 -8.81
C PHE A 177 -7.45 -19.65 -8.42
N THR A 178 -6.40 -20.14 -7.77
CA THR A 178 -6.27 -21.52 -7.28
C THR A 178 -6.48 -21.57 -5.76
N GLU A 179 -6.43 -22.74 -5.18
CA GLU A 179 -6.49 -22.94 -3.72
C GLU A 179 -5.44 -22.16 -2.94
N ASP A 180 -4.28 -21.85 -3.57
CA ASP A 180 -3.19 -21.10 -2.93
C ASP A 180 -3.52 -19.62 -2.69
N TRP A 181 -4.66 -19.16 -3.18
CA TRP A 181 -5.21 -17.84 -2.89
C TRP A 181 -6.18 -17.83 -1.69
N ASN A 182 -6.53 -19.00 -1.15
CA ASN A 182 -7.44 -19.12 -0.02
C ASN A 182 -6.68 -19.05 1.30
N TYR A 183 -6.85 -17.97 2.03
CA TYR A 183 -6.28 -17.70 3.35
C TYR A 183 -7.31 -18.03 4.45
N SER A 184 -6.84 -18.19 5.70
CA SER A 184 -7.73 -18.41 6.85
C SER A 184 -8.60 -17.19 7.11
N ALA A 185 -8.05 -15.97 6.93
CA ALA A 185 -8.81 -14.73 6.93
C ALA A 185 -8.12 -13.65 6.07
N TYR A 186 -8.89 -12.63 5.71
CA TYR A 186 -8.43 -11.46 4.93
C TYR A 186 -8.78 -10.20 5.71
N CYS A 187 -7.79 -9.43 6.08
CA CYS A 187 -7.93 -8.11 6.69
C CYS A 187 -7.73 -7.05 5.61
N VAL A 188 -8.81 -6.43 5.18
CA VAL A 188 -8.81 -5.37 4.16
C VAL A 188 -9.08 -4.00 4.80
N TYR A 189 -8.70 -2.92 4.13
CA TYR A 189 -8.80 -1.60 4.70
C TYR A 189 -10.22 -1.01 4.62
N LEU A 190 -10.89 -1.16 3.49
CA LEU A 190 -12.17 -0.52 3.18
C LEU A 190 -13.22 -1.52 2.71
N GLU A 191 -14.49 -1.15 2.82
CA GLU A 191 -15.59 -1.92 2.22
C GLU A 191 -15.46 -2.03 0.69
N SER A 192 -14.91 -1.01 0.03
CA SER A 192 -14.61 -1.06 -1.39
C SER A 192 -13.53 -2.11 -1.73
N ASP A 193 -12.52 -2.28 -0.86
CA ASP A 193 -11.49 -3.31 -1.01
C ASP A 193 -12.10 -4.70 -0.81
N LYS A 194 -13.00 -4.87 0.19
CA LYS A 194 -13.78 -6.10 0.40
C LYS A 194 -14.60 -6.47 -0.83
N LYS A 195 -15.37 -5.52 -1.38
CA LYS A 195 -16.17 -5.75 -2.60
C LYS A 195 -15.29 -6.13 -3.79
N LYS A 196 -14.14 -5.45 -3.95
CA LYS A 196 -13.17 -5.75 -4.99
C LYS A 196 -12.59 -7.16 -4.83
N LEU A 197 -12.18 -7.53 -3.63
CA LEU A 197 -11.64 -8.86 -3.34
C LEU A 197 -12.68 -9.96 -3.64
N ILE A 198 -13.93 -9.78 -3.22
CA ILE A 198 -15.05 -10.68 -3.54
C ILE A 198 -15.22 -10.81 -5.06
N SER A 199 -15.18 -9.70 -5.79
CA SER A 199 -15.33 -9.73 -7.26
C SER A 199 -14.16 -10.40 -7.97
N GLN A 200 -12.95 -10.29 -7.44
CA GLN A 200 -11.74 -10.90 -7.98
C GLN A 200 -11.70 -12.41 -7.74
N LEU A 201 -11.99 -12.82 -6.51
CA LEU A 201 -11.88 -14.21 -6.08
C LEU A 201 -13.19 -15.00 -6.31
N LYS A 202 -14.24 -14.31 -6.72
CA LYS A 202 -15.57 -14.87 -7.07
C LYS A 202 -16.05 -15.90 -6.03
N ASN A 203 -16.34 -17.13 -6.48
CA ASN A 203 -16.89 -18.19 -5.64
C ASN A 203 -15.79 -19.01 -4.89
N THR A 204 -14.52 -18.61 -4.97
CA THR A 204 -13.43 -19.38 -4.37
C THR A 204 -13.18 -19.05 -2.90
N ILE A 205 -13.79 -17.97 -2.40
CA ILE A 205 -13.62 -17.49 -1.02
C ILE A 205 -14.96 -17.41 -0.30
N ASP A 206 -14.96 -17.86 0.94
CA ASP A 206 -16.02 -17.53 1.89
C ASP A 206 -15.94 -16.03 2.26
N LYS A 207 -17.04 -15.31 1.97
CA LYS A 207 -17.15 -13.87 2.24
C LYS A 207 -17.01 -13.54 3.73
N ASN A 208 -17.33 -14.48 4.62
CA ASN A 208 -17.23 -14.34 6.07
C ASN A 208 -15.77 -14.27 6.54
N LYS A 209 -14.83 -14.74 5.74
CA LYS A 209 -13.38 -14.63 6.02
C LYS A 209 -12.79 -13.25 5.71
N ILE A 210 -13.58 -12.32 5.12
CA ILE A 210 -13.10 -10.99 4.73
C ILE A 210 -13.56 -9.95 5.75
N HIS A 211 -12.61 -9.40 6.49
CA HIS A 211 -12.83 -8.45 7.58
C HIS A 211 -12.29 -7.08 7.19
N VAL A 212 -13.14 -6.05 7.36
CA VAL A 212 -12.71 -4.66 7.18
C VAL A 212 -12.11 -4.16 8.48
N VAL A 213 -10.81 -3.92 8.49
CA VAL A 213 -10.05 -3.54 9.69
C VAL A 213 -9.70 -2.05 9.75
N GLY A 214 -9.82 -1.34 8.63
CA GLY A 214 -9.50 0.08 8.50
C GLY A 214 -8.11 0.33 7.92
N ASN A 215 -7.87 1.60 7.59
CA ASN A 215 -6.62 2.02 7.00
C ASN A 215 -5.56 2.27 8.08
N TYR A 216 -4.50 1.48 8.06
CA TYR A 216 -3.35 1.65 8.94
C TYR A 216 -2.68 3.03 8.83
N ASP A 217 -2.61 3.58 7.62
CA ASP A 217 -1.93 4.86 7.37
C ASP A 217 -2.54 6.01 8.18
N LEU A 218 -3.83 5.93 8.55
CA LEU A 218 -4.47 6.92 9.43
C LEU A 218 -3.85 6.93 10.83
N ASN A 219 -3.43 5.78 11.35
CA ASN A 219 -2.69 5.70 12.61
C ASN A 219 -1.26 6.22 12.44
N LEU A 220 -0.59 5.86 11.34
CA LEU A 220 0.77 6.34 11.05
C LEU A 220 0.85 7.86 11.05
N PHE A 221 -0.15 8.52 10.47
CA PHE A 221 -0.22 9.98 10.43
C PHE A 221 -0.90 10.60 11.67
N LYS A 222 -1.23 9.78 12.69
CA LYS A 222 -1.91 10.23 13.92
C LYS A 222 -3.19 11.02 13.63
N MET A 223 -3.91 10.62 12.60
CA MET A 223 -5.17 11.23 12.22
C MET A 223 -6.26 10.81 13.20
N ASP A 224 -6.88 11.77 13.86
CA ASP A 224 -8.01 11.56 14.77
C ASP A 224 -9.34 11.97 14.14
N LEU A 225 -10.44 11.79 14.86
CA LEU A 225 -11.77 12.18 14.37
C LEU A 225 -11.91 13.69 14.13
N LYS A 226 -11.12 14.52 14.82
CA LYS A 226 -11.14 15.99 14.66
C LYS A 226 -10.51 16.43 13.35
N SER A 227 -9.61 15.63 12.80
CA SER A 227 -8.96 15.87 11.49
C SER A 227 -9.88 15.56 10.31
N PHE A 228 -11.00 14.86 10.52
CA PHE A 228 -11.92 14.51 9.45
C PHE A 228 -12.87 15.67 9.11
N ASN A 229 -12.93 16.02 7.82
CA ASN A 229 -13.79 17.08 7.30
C ASN A 229 -13.67 18.42 8.08
N CYS A 230 -12.43 18.73 8.52
CA CYS A 230 -12.15 19.95 9.30
C CYS A 230 -11.80 21.14 8.42
N TYR A 231 -11.73 20.97 7.10
CA TYR A 231 -11.27 22.00 6.18
C TYR A 231 -12.26 23.18 6.13
N ASP A 232 -11.72 24.38 6.32
CA ASP A 232 -12.43 25.64 6.17
C ASP A 232 -11.75 26.50 5.10
N LEU A 233 -12.51 26.90 4.09
CA LEU A 233 -12.06 27.80 3.03
C LEU A 233 -11.64 29.18 3.55
N ASN A 234 -12.19 29.61 4.68
CA ASN A 234 -11.86 30.89 5.29
C ASN A 234 -10.48 30.88 5.97
N MET A 235 -9.83 29.73 6.12
CA MET A 235 -8.46 29.67 6.61
C MET A 235 -7.55 30.53 5.75
N LYS A 236 -6.95 31.54 6.37
CA LYS A 236 -6.08 32.51 5.71
C LYS A 236 -4.66 31.98 5.44
N SER A 237 -4.45 30.68 5.47
CA SER A 237 -3.12 30.12 5.19
C SER A 237 -2.74 30.34 3.72
N ARG A 238 -1.53 30.82 3.52
CA ARG A 238 -0.89 30.94 2.19
C ARG A 238 0.07 29.79 1.92
N THR A 239 -0.21 28.61 2.48
CA THR A 239 0.60 27.41 2.27
C THR A 239 -0.10 26.46 1.31
N VAL A 240 0.68 25.85 0.44
CA VAL A 240 0.26 24.78 -0.48
C VAL A 240 1.08 23.54 -0.16
N LEU A 241 0.42 22.41 -0.02
CA LEU A 241 1.10 21.13 0.16
C LEU A 241 1.14 20.37 -1.16
N TYR A 242 2.35 20.03 -1.61
CA TYR A 242 2.55 19.15 -2.75
C TYR A 242 2.77 17.71 -2.27
N ILE A 243 2.11 16.73 -2.87
CA ILE A 243 2.24 15.30 -2.57
C ILE A 243 2.89 14.58 -3.75
N ASP A 244 4.10 14.10 -3.53
CA ASP A 244 4.89 13.33 -4.50
C ASP A 244 4.46 11.87 -4.56
N SER A 245 4.52 11.27 -5.75
CA SER A 245 4.16 9.87 -6.03
C SER A 245 5.31 9.00 -6.52
N ASP A 246 6.55 9.42 -6.30
CA ASP A 246 7.72 8.65 -6.76
C ASP A 246 7.85 8.59 -8.30
N CYS A 247 7.48 9.65 -8.97
CA CYS A 247 7.46 9.68 -10.44
C CYS A 247 8.84 9.53 -11.08
N VAL A 248 9.90 9.97 -10.39
CA VAL A 248 11.29 9.81 -10.88
C VAL A 248 11.69 8.34 -10.86
N GLU A 249 11.39 7.62 -9.78
CA GLU A 249 11.73 6.21 -9.59
C GLU A 249 10.95 5.29 -10.51
N ARG A 250 9.67 5.59 -10.69
CA ARG A 250 8.79 4.82 -11.58
C ARG A 250 9.04 5.10 -13.06
N SER A 251 10.11 5.86 -13.36
CA SER A 251 10.50 6.23 -14.74
C SER A 251 9.41 7.00 -15.50
N PHE A 252 8.55 7.72 -14.78
CA PHE A 252 7.58 8.62 -15.41
C PHE A 252 8.28 9.86 -15.94
N TYR A 253 9.28 10.35 -15.20
CA TYR A 253 10.27 11.27 -15.70
C TYR A 253 11.52 10.48 -16.09
N ASN A 254 11.86 10.46 -17.35
CA ASN A 254 13.05 9.77 -17.85
C ASN A 254 14.36 10.31 -17.25
N LYS A 255 14.33 11.52 -16.70
CA LYS A 255 15.47 12.18 -16.06
C LYS A 255 15.01 12.99 -14.84
N LYS A 256 15.77 12.92 -13.74
CA LYS A 256 15.61 13.76 -12.54
C LYS A 256 15.47 15.25 -12.90
N LEU A 257 16.26 15.73 -13.88
CA LEU A 257 16.23 17.11 -14.33
C LEU A 257 14.86 17.56 -14.84
N LEU A 258 14.11 16.69 -15.52
CA LEU A 258 12.76 17.04 -16.01
C LEU A 258 11.78 17.21 -14.86
N TYR A 259 11.88 16.36 -13.83
CA TYR A 259 11.09 16.51 -12.61
C TYR A 259 11.41 17.83 -11.90
N LEU A 260 12.69 18.17 -11.74
CA LEU A 260 13.10 19.43 -11.10
C LEU A 260 12.63 20.65 -11.90
N LYS A 261 12.67 20.62 -13.25
CA LYS A 261 12.10 21.69 -14.08
C LYS A 261 10.59 21.84 -13.91
N TYR A 262 9.88 20.73 -13.82
CA TYR A 262 8.44 20.71 -13.52
C TYR A 262 8.17 21.34 -12.14
N MET A 263 8.88 20.89 -11.11
CA MET A 263 8.73 21.42 -9.76
C MET A 263 9.08 22.91 -9.64
N ALA A 264 10.12 23.35 -10.34
CA ALA A 264 10.48 24.77 -10.40
C ALA A 264 9.35 25.62 -11.00
N ARG A 265 8.71 25.13 -12.08
CA ARG A 265 7.59 25.83 -12.72
C ARG A 265 6.35 25.87 -11.85
N VAL A 266 5.99 24.75 -11.21
CA VAL A 266 4.89 24.69 -10.23
C VAL A 266 5.16 25.67 -9.08
N ASN A 267 6.36 25.65 -8.49
CA ASN A 267 6.73 26.53 -7.40
C ASN A 267 6.69 28.02 -7.80
N HIS A 268 7.13 28.34 -9.02
CA HIS A 268 7.06 29.71 -9.56
C HIS A 268 5.61 30.20 -9.62
N ILE A 269 4.68 29.39 -10.15
CA ILE A 269 3.24 29.73 -10.21
C ILE A 269 2.65 29.93 -8.81
N ILE A 270 2.97 29.04 -7.88
CA ILE A 270 2.52 29.12 -6.49
C ILE A 270 3.00 30.43 -5.83
N ASN A 271 4.30 30.75 -5.96
CA ASN A 271 4.89 31.94 -5.38
C ASN A 271 4.37 33.23 -6.01
N LYS A 272 4.19 33.28 -7.36
CA LYS A 272 3.61 34.39 -8.10
C LYS A 272 2.22 34.74 -7.60
N ASN A 273 1.44 33.74 -7.15
CA ASN A 273 0.10 33.95 -6.59
C ASN A 273 0.10 34.14 -5.07
N GLY A 274 1.26 34.41 -4.44
CA GLY A 274 1.39 34.74 -3.03
C GLY A 274 1.31 33.56 -2.07
N PHE A 275 1.47 32.32 -2.56
CA PHE A 275 1.50 31.12 -1.73
C PHE A 275 2.94 30.62 -1.54
N LYS A 276 3.16 29.82 -0.49
CA LYS A 276 4.42 29.09 -0.23
C LYS A 276 4.18 27.60 -0.34
N MET A 277 5.01 26.92 -1.12
CA MET A 277 4.88 25.48 -1.32
C MET A 277 5.77 24.71 -0.33
N CYS A 278 5.22 23.64 0.27
CA CYS A 278 5.98 22.59 0.90
C CYS A 278 5.64 21.24 0.25
N ILE A 279 6.52 20.25 0.38
CA ILE A 279 6.36 18.96 -0.29
C ILE A 279 6.44 17.81 0.69
N LYS A 280 5.50 16.85 0.56
CA LYS A 280 5.58 15.52 1.15
C LYS A 280 6.15 14.57 0.13
N LEU A 281 7.42 14.22 0.30
CA LEU A 281 8.11 13.30 -0.59
C LEU A 281 7.69 11.84 -0.33
N HIS A 282 7.70 11.07 -1.39
CA HIS A 282 7.64 9.62 -1.30
C HIS A 282 8.96 9.09 -0.67
N PRO A 283 8.95 8.00 0.14
CA PRO A 283 10.17 7.46 0.74
C PRO A 283 11.31 7.19 -0.26
N ASN A 284 11.00 6.65 -1.43
CA ASN A 284 11.99 6.40 -2.47
C ASN A 284 12.63 7.69 -3.03
N SER A 285 11.89 8.79 -3.10
CA SER A 285 12.40 10.08 -3.54
C SER A 285 13.40 10.66 -2.54
N ILE A 286 13.18 10.42 -1.23
CA ILE A 286 14.13 10.82 -0.17
C ILE A 286 15.44 10.06 -0.32
N ASN A 287 15.38 8.74 -0.54
CA ASN A 287 16.56 7.87 -0.70
C ASN A 287 17.46 8.28 -1.88
N LYS A 288 16.99 9.14 -2.80
CA LYS A 288 17.75 9.66 -3.94
C LYS A 288 18.12 11.14 -3.82
N ASN A 289 18.07 11.68 -2.62
CA ASN A 289 18.45 13.06 -2.35
C ASN A 289 17.66 14.09 -3.20
N ILE A 290 16.41 13.79 -3.52
CA ILE A 290 15.51 14.72 -4.22
C ILE A 290 15.22 15.94 -3.34
N ASP A 291 15.11 15.75 -2.05
CA ASP A 291 14.91 16.80 -1.03
C ASP A 291 16.00 17.88 -1.08
N ILE A 292 17.27 17.50 -1.26
CA ILE A 292 18.41 18.41 -1.37
C ILE A 292 18.26 19.30 -2.62
N GLU A 293 17.87 18.72 -3.74
CA GLU A 293 17.69 19.49 -4.98
C GLU A 293 16.47 20.42 -4.91
N LEU A 294 15.39 19.97 -4.28
CA LEU A 294 14.20 20.80 -4.09
C LEU A 294 14.46 21.96 -3.13
N ALA A 295 15.32 21.77 -2.12
CA ALA A 295 15.74 22.86 -1.23
C ALA A 295 16.44 23.99 -1.97
N LYS A 296 17.22 23.70 -3.05
CA LYS A 296 17.81 24.70 -3.94
C LYS A 296 16.76 25.52 -4.70
N LEU A 297 15.56 24.98 -4.85
CA LEU A 297 14.40 25.65 -5.44
C LEU A 297 13.51 26.34 -4.39
N ASN A 298 13.98 26.48 -3.15
CA ASN A 298 13.22 26.97 -2.00
C ASN A 298 11.94 26.18 -1.71
N ILE A 299 11.93 24.88 -2.03
CA ILE A 299 10.83 23.97 -1.72
C ILE A 299 11.21 23.12 -0.51
N LYS A 300 10.52 23.34 0.62
CA LYS A 300 10.79 22.62 1.86
C LYS A 300 10.09 21.27 1.89
N SER A 301 10.84 20.20 2.09
CA SER A 301 10.26 18.89 2.38
C SER A 301 9.75 18.81 3.82
N ILE A 302 8.69 17.99 4.02
CA ILE A 302 8.09 17.76 5.34
C ILE A 302 8.17 16.27 5.71
N SER A 303 8.30 16.01 7.02
CA SER A 303 8.28 14.66 7.57
C SER A 303 6.85 14.11 7.72
N ASN A 304 6.72 12.80 7.97
CA ASN A 304 5.43 12.16 8.26
C ASN A 304 4.73 12.81 9.47
N ASN A 305 5.47 13.15 10.53
CA ASN A 305 4.91 13.73 11.74
C ASN A 305 4.38 15.16 11.53
N GLN A 306 4.85 15.84 10.49
CA GLN A 306 4.40 17.20 10.14
C GLN A 306 3.23 17.19 9.16
N PHE A 307 2.93 16.03 8.54
CA PHE A 307 2.00 15.93 7.41
C PHE A 307 0.60 16.44 7.75
N ILE A 308 -0.05 15.92 8.79
CA ILE A 308 -1.41 16.33 9.16
C ILE A 308 -1.47 17.82 9.53
N LYS A 309 -0.53 18.29 10.36
CA LYS A 309 -0.46 19.71 10.72
C LYS A 309 -0.28 20.63 9.50
N LYS A 310 0.55 20.22 8.53
CA LYS A 310 0.76 20.98 7.30
C LYS A 310 -0.46 20.91 6.38
N LEU A 311 -1.12 19.75 6.33
CA LEU A 311 -2.36 19.57 5.58
C LEU A 311 -3.46 20.50 6.10
N GLU A 312 -3.66 20.57 7.42
CA GLU A 312 -4.63 21.46 8.08
C GLU A 312 -4.36 22.94 7.82
N LEU A 313 -3.07 23.32 7.70
CA LEU A 313 -2.64 24.69 7.42
C LEU A 313 -2.60 25.04 5.92
N SER A 314 -2.85 24.09 5.04
CA SER A 314 -2.74 24.32 3.60
C SER A 314 -4.05 24.83 3.01
N LYS A 315 -3.98 25.75 2.07
CA LYS A 315 -5.15 26.28 1.34
C LYS A 315 -5.71 25.24 0.36
N PHE A 316 -4.83 24.49 -0.28
CA PHE A 316 -5.14 23.36 -1.14
C PHE A 316 -3.91 22.43 -1.23
N VAL A 317 -4.13 21.27 -1.79
CA VAL A 317 -3.09 20.27 -2.09
C VAL A 317 -2.89 20.18 -3.60
N ILE A 318 -1.64 20.03 -4.04
CA ILE A 318 -1.35 19.51 -5.39
C ILE A 318 -0.92 18.07 -5.20
N GLY A 319 -1.72 17.13 -5.71
CA GLY A 319 -1.51 15.70 -5.46
C GLY A 319 -1.20 14.93 -6.74
N GLU A 320 0.01 14.36 -6.82
CA GLU A 320 0.33 13.34 -7.83
C GLU A 320 -0.41 12.03 -7.50
N PRO A 321 -0.51 11.05 -8.44
CA PRO A 321 -1.19 9.76 -8.19
C PRO A 321 -0.54 8.97 -7.04
N SER A 322 -1.04 9.13 -5.82
CA SER A 322 -0.51 8.54 -4.60
C SER A 322 -1.65 8.16 -3.64
N SER A 323 -1.50 7.04 -2.92
CA SER A 323 -2.48 6.60 -1.91
C SER A 323 -2.62 7.59 -0.74
N ILE A 324 -1.58 8.36 -0.45
CA ILE A 324 -1.60 9.37 0.63
C ILE A 324 -2.59 10.51 0.35
N ASN A 325 -2.96 10.75 -0.93
CA ASN A 325 -4.01 11.70 -1.27
C ASN A 325 -5.35 11.34 -0.62
N THR A 326 -5.64 10.06 -0.40
CA THR A 326 -6.85 9.63 0.29
C THR A 326 -6.92 10.21 1.70
N ILE A 327 -5.76 10.29 2.37
CA ILE A 327 -5.65 10.88 3.71
C ILE A 327 -5.94 12.39 3.64
N ALA A 328 -5.41 13.07 2.62
CA ALA A 328 -5.71 14.48 2.40
C ALA A 328 -7.20 14.71 2.12
N CYS A 329 -7.84 13.87 1.30
CA CYS A 329 -9.27 13.94 1.03
C CYS A 329 -10.14 13.86 2.30
N LEU A 330 -9.71 13.09 3.31
CA LEU A 330 -10.46 12.94 4.57
C LEU A 330 -10.55 14.25 5.37
N THR A 331 -9.68 15.22 5.13
CA THR A 331 -9.79 16.56 5.75
C THR A 331 -10.77 17.47 5.04
N GLY A 332 -11.22 17.12 3.83
CA GLY A 332 -12.07 17.95 3.00
C GLY A 332 -11.34 18.99 2.16
N ILE A 333 -10.00 19.03 2.20
CA ILE A 333 -9.17 20.00 1.47
C ILE A 333 -9.32 19.84 -0.05
N PRO A 334 -9.38 20.96 -0.83
CA PRO A 334 -9.32 20.88 -2.29
C PRO A 334 -7.99 20.25 -2.77
N ILE A 335 -8.09 19.33 -3.73
CA ILE A 335 -6.93 18.68 -4.32
C ILE A 335 -6.86 18.95 -5.82
N LEU A 336 -5.81 19.65 -6.22
CA LEU A 336 -5.48 19.90 -7.61
C LEU A 336 -4.66 18.72 -8.14
N THR A 337 -5.18 18.03 -9.15
CA THR A 337 -4.54 16.81 -9.68
C THR A 337 -3.96 17.03 -11.06
N PRO A 338 -2.62 16.93 -11.23
CA PRO A 338 -2.02 17.04 -12.55
C PRO A 338 -2.44 15.88 -13.46
N ILE A 339 -3.01 16.21 -14.63
CA ILE A 339 -3.32 15.25 -15.69
C ILE A 339 -2.46 15.49 -16.96
N LEU A 340 -1.46 16.37 -16.86
CA LEU A 340 -0.42 16.59 -17.86
C LEU A 340 0.64 15.49 -17.87
N LYS A 341 1.34 15.27 -18.96
CA LYS A 341 2.42 14.27 -19.01
C LYS A 341 3.50 14.58 -17.97
N PRO A 342 3.96 13.57 -17.19
CA PRO A 342 3.73 12.12 -17.34
C PRO A 342 2.48 11.60 -16.61
N PHE A 343 1.68 12.46 -16.01
CA PHE A 343 0.49 12.06 -15.25
C PHE A 343 -0.68 11.75 -16.18
N ASN A 344 -1.60 10.94 -15.67
CA ASN A 344 -2.76 10.49 -16.41
C ASN A 344 -3.93 10.32 -15.44
N LYS A 345 -5.11 10.82 -15.82
CA LYS A 345 -6.34 10.75 -15.01
C LYS A 345 -6.62 9.34 -14.47
N LYS A 346 -6.41 8.29 -15.29
CA LYS A 346 -6.65 6.89 -14.92
C LYS A 346 -5.76 6.37 -13.78
N ARG A 347 -4.70 7.08 -13.41
CA ARG A 347 -3.80 6.67 -12.32
C ARG A 347 -4.30 7.03 -10.94
N TYR A 348 -5.25 7.94 -10.85
CA TYR A 348 -5.78 8.38 -9.55
C TYR A 348 -6.75 7.38 -8.92
N GLY A 349 -7.35 6.49 -9.73
CA GLY A 349 -8.30 5.50 -9.26
C GLY A 349 -9.66 6.07 -8.85
N LEU A 350 -10.63 5.18 -8.68
CA LEU A 350 -12.02 5.52 -8.46
C LEU A 350 -12.26 6.40 -7.22
N ILE A 351 -11.56 6.13 -6.13
CA ILE A 351 -11.72 6.88 -4.87
C ILE A 351 -11.40 8.36 -5.09
N MET A 352 -10.31 8.65 -5.81
CA MET A 352 -9.94 10.03 -6.15
C MET A 352 -10.84 10.61 -7.24
N GLU A 353 -11.34 9.77 -8.17
CA GLU A 353 -12.30 10.22 -9.21
C GLU A 353 -13.64 10.67 -8.62
N GLU A 354 -14.06 10.03 -7.53
CA GLU A 354 -15.30 10.39 -6.81
C GLU A 354 -15.10 11.48 -5.75
N TYR A 355 -13.88 11.98 -5.52
CA TYR A 355 -13.65 13.02 -4.53
C TYR A 355 -14.22 14.36 -4.99
N PRO A 356 -15.21 14.96 -4.25
CA PRO A 356 -15.94 16.12 -4.74
C PRO A 356 -15.11 17.40 -4.83
N ASN A 357 -14.04 17.52 -4.01
CA ASN A 357 -13.16 18.70 -4.03
C ASN A 357 -11.90 18.46 -4.87
N ARG A 358 -11.94 17.54 -5.83
CA ARG A 358 -10.88 17.32 -6.80
C ARG A 358 -11.05 18.25 -7.99
N ILE A 359 -9.92 18.84 -8.42
CA ILE A 359 -9.85 19.67 -9.61
C ILE A 359 -8.67 19.21 -10.44
N ASP A 360 -8.92 18.77 -11.67
CA ASP A 360 -7.87 18.36 -12.60
C ASP A 360 -7.29 19.59 -13.31
N PHE A 361 -6.00 19.56 -13.65
CA PHE A 361 -5.37 20.54 -14.55
C PHE A 361 -4.47 19.82 -15.56
N SER A 362 -4.56 20.27 -16.84
CA SER A 362 -3.88 19.64 -17.98
C SER A 362 -2.62 20.37 -18.43
N ASP A 363 -2.45 21.61 -17.99
CA ASP A 363 -1.29 22.45 -18.28
C ASP A 363 -1.04 23.46 -17.15
N PHE A 364 0.02 24.24 -17.27
CA PHE A 364 0.43 25.21 -16.26
C PHE A 364 -0.41 26.49 -16.25
N ASP A 365 -0.99 26.87 -17.39
CA ASP A 365 -1.83 28.05 -17.49
C ASP A 365 -3.17 27.78 -16.82
N GLU A 366 -3.69 26.54 -16.97
CA GLU A 366 -4.87 26.09 -16.22
C GLU A 366 -4.61 26.06 -14.72
N LEU A 367 -3.44 25.55 -14.27
CA LEU A 367 -3.04 25.59 -12.87
C LEU A 367 -3.00 27.04 -12.34
N GLU A 368 -2.37 27.97 -13.08
CA GLU A 368 -2.30 29.36 -12.69
C GLU A 368 -3.69 30.00 -12.60
N ASN A 369 -4.56 29.73 -13.56
CA ASN A 369 -5.94 30.23 -13.57
C ASN A 369 -6.77 29.68 -12.41
N ILE A 370 -6.63 28.40 -12.07
CA ILE A 370 -7.33 27.80 -10.90
C ILE A 370 -6.90 28.52 -9.62
N ILE A 371 -5.61 28.78 -9.45
CA ILE A 371 -5.06 29.42 -8.26
C ILE A 371 -5.45 30.90 -8.19
N LYS A 372 -5.24 31.63 -9.27
CA LYS A 372 -5.51 33.08 -9.36
C LYS A 372 -6.97 33.44 -9.11
N PHE A 373 -7.89 32.64 -9.63
CA PHE A 373 -9.32 32.88 -9.52
C PHE A 373 -10.00 32.05 -8.40
N GLU A 374 -9.22 31.41 -7.54
CA GLU A 374 -9.69 30.58 -6.43
C GLU A 374 -10.84 29.63 -6.85
N LYS A 375 -10.69 28.98 -8.01
CA LYS A 375 -11.74 28.11 -8.59
C LYS A 375 -11.98 26.82 -7.79
N TYR A 376 -11.40 26.71 -6.61
CA TYR A 376 -11.60 25.58 -5.71
C TYR A 376 -12.68 25.94 -4.68
N LYS A 377 -13.75 25.14 -4.67
CA LYS A 377 -14.83 25.23 -3.68
C LYS A 377 -14.77 24.00 -2.79
N SER A 378 -15.17 24.15 -1.55
CA SER A 378 -15.37 23.01 -0.66
C SER A 378 -16.87 22.75 -0.48
N ASN A 379 -17.30 21.56 -0.87
CA ASN A 379 -18.65 21.09 -0.61
C ASN A 379 -18.62 20.13 0.59
N LYS A 380 -18.87 20.68 1.79
CA LYS A 380 -18.80 19.93 3.05
C LYS A 380 -19.75 18.73 3.10
N SER A 381 -20.95 18.83 2.53
CA SER A 381 -21.92 17.74 2.55
C SER A 381 -21.50 16.58 1.67
N GLU A 382 -21.05 16.86 0.45
CA GLU A 382 -20.53 15.82 -0.46
C GLU A 382 -19.25 15.18 0.07
N VAL A 383 -18.36 15.99 0.68
CA VAL A 383 -17.14 15.48 1.32
C VAL A 383 -17.51 14.57 2.48
N SER A 384 -18.46 14.94 3.34
CA SER A 384 -18.91 14.08 4.44
C SER A 384 -19.49 12.75 3.93
N TYR A 385 -20.26 12.77 2.85
CA TYR A 385 -20.73 11.55 2.20
C TYR A 385 -19.55 10.67 1.69
N TRP A 386 -18.58 11.31 1.03
CA TRP A 386 -17.39 10.64 0.53
C TRP A 386 -16.54 10.04 1.68
N ILE A 387 -16.37 10.77 2.80
CA ILE A 387 -15.67 10.31 3.99
C ILE A 387 -16.35 9.05 4.56
N ASN A 388 -17.65 9.06 4.72
CA ASN A 388 -18.41 7.90 5.22
C ASN A 388 -18.24 6.67 4.33
N LYS A 389 -18.04 6.88 3.02
CA LYS A 389 -17.82 5.79 2.07
C LYS A 389 -16.39 5.24 2.09
N TYR A 390 -15.38 6.10 2.33
CA TYR A 390 -13.98 5.78 2.07
C TYR A 390 -13.03 5.92 3.27
N ALA A 391 -13.46 6.40 4.42
CA ALA A 391 -12.60 6.47 5.61
C ALA A 391 -12.32 5.10 6.23
N GLY A 392 -13.19 4.12 6.00
CA GLY A 392 -13.16 2.84 6.68
C GLY A 392 -13.75 2.90 8.10
N PRO A 393 -13.62 1.82 8.88
CA PRO A 393 -14.15 1.78 10.24
C PRO A 393 -13.49 2.80 11.16
N LEU A 394 -14.31 3.58 11.84
CA LEU A 394 -13.88 4.56 12.84
C LEU A 394 -14.00 3.99 14.27
N PRO A 395 -13.21 4.45 15.22
CA PRO A 395 -12.06 5.33 15.05
C PRO A 395 -10.84 4.61 14.44
N PRO A 396 -9.96 5.32 13.74
CA PRO A 396 -8.74 4.72 13.15
C PRO A 396 -7.84 4.05 14.18
N SER A 397 -7.76 4.59 15.39
CA SER A 397 -6.99 4.04 16.52
C SER A 397 -7.38 2.60 16.91
N HIS A 398 -8.54 2.12 16.49
CA HIS A 398 -8.97 0.74 16.74
C HIS A 398 -8.47 -0.27 15.67
N PHE A 399 -7.65 0.14 14.71
CA PHE A 399 -7.10 -0.75 13.70
C PHE A 399 -6.46 -2.02 14.33
N ALA A 400 -5.54 -1.84 15.26
CA ALA A 400 -4.87 -2.96 15.92
C ALA A 400 -5.84 -3.88 16.69
N LYS A 401 -6.87 -3.32 17.33
CA LYS A 401 -7.91 -4.10 18.02
C LYS A 401 -8.72 -4.95 17.03
N ARG A 402 -9.07 -4.38 15.88
CA ARG A 402 -9.82 -5.10 14.83
C ARG A 402 -8.99 -6.24 14.23
N VAL A 403 -7.71 -5.98 13.93
CA VAL A 403 -6.80 -7.03 13.44
C VAL A 403 -6.64 -8.14 14.50
N TYR A 404 -6.43 -7.77 15.77
CA TYR A 404 -6.34 -8.74 16.86
C TYR A 404 -7.61 -9.58 17.00
N SER A 405 -8.81 -8.99 16.88
CA SER A 405 -10.06 -9.73 16.92
C SER A 405 -10.13 -10.82 15.85
N VAL A 406 -9.67 -10.53 14.64
CA VAL A 406 -9.59 -11.52 13.55
C VAL A 406 -8.61 -12.64 13.89
N ILE A 407 -7.42 -12.26 14.40
CA ILE A 407 -6.39 -13.24 14.83
C ILE A 407 -6.95 -14.16 15.91
N LYS A 408 -7.59 -13.59 16.93
CA LYS A 408 -8.21 -14.34 18.04
C LYS A 408 -9.23 -15.35 17.53
N ASN A 409 -10.10 -14.94 16.61
CA ASN A 409 -11.09 -15.84 16.02
C ASN A 409 -10.44 -16.99 15.24
N VAL A 410 -9.40 -16.69 14.44
CA VAL A 410 -8.68 -17.71 13.67
C VAL A 410 -7.93 -18.69 14.57
N LEU A 411 -7.31 -18.21 15.65
CA LEU A 411 -6.60 -19.06 16.64
C LEU A 411 -7.53 -19.83 17.57
N GLY A 412 -8.79 -19.42 17.73
CA GLY A 412 -9.78 -20.08 18.56
C GLY A 412 -10.70 -21.03 17.79
N SER A 413 -10.58 -21.08 16.46
CA SER A 413 -11.37 -21.95 15.58
C SER A 413 -10.64 -23.26 15.23
N GLY A 414 -9.40 -23.45 15.73
CA GLY A 414 -8.55 -24.63 15.52
C GLY A 414 -8.56 -25.62 16.67
#